data_76e24716c7d64e2c81bcce7b9d725d68
#
_entry.id   76e24716c7d64e2c81bcce7b9d725d68
#
_cell.length_a   1.000
_cell.length_b   1.000
_cell.length_c   1.000
_cell.angle_alpha   90.00
_cell.angle_beta   90.00
_cell.angle_gamma   90.00
#
_symmetry.space_group_name_H-M   'P 1'
#
loop_
_entity.id
_entity.type
_entity.pdbx_description
1 polymer ?
#
loop_
_entity_poly.entity_id
_entity_poly.type
_entity_poly.pdbx_seq_one_letter_code
_entity_poly.pdbx_strand_id
1 'polypeptide(L)'
;SMGTACGMNSAKFHFKGRTAHAGGDPENGRSALDAAQIMNTAVEYLREHVPEGVRIHYAFTEVPGSPNVVPENVTLWYYVRALSREVVEEVYRRVVRAAEGAAWATETQMTVEFLGGCYETLQNRVLFDLLREAQQELPAIQWTPQELEFAKELNQNSANYSAMVAHGA
;
A
#
# COMPACT_ATOMS: atom_id res chain seq x y z
N SER A 1 14.94 11.93 -14.32
CA SER A 1 14.49 10.59 -14.71
C SER A 1 13.24 10.70 -15.58
N MET A 2 13.16 9.88 -16.63
CA MET A 2 11.92 9.67 -17.42
C MET A 2 11.05 8.56 -16.83
N GLY A 3 11.39 8.04 -15.66
CA GLY A 3 10.56 7.08 -14.96
C GLY A 3 9.22 7.68 -14.52
N THR A 4 8.19 6.84 -14.49
CA THR A 4 6.88 7.18 -13.94
C THR A 4 6.79 6.70 -12.50
N ALA A 5 6.11 7.46 -11.64
CA ALA A 5 5.68 7.01 -10.33
C ALA A 5 4.15 7.10 -10.25
N CYS A 6 3.54 6.17 -9.56
CA CYS A 6 2.10 6.16 -9.36
C CYS A 6 1.66 7.32 -8.45
N GLY A 7 0.49 7.85 -8.72
CA GLY A 7 -0.28 8.57 -7.73
C GLY A 7 -0.72 7.62 -6.60
N MET A 8 -1.04 8.14 -5.43
CA MET A 8 -1.36 7.34 -4.24
C MET A 8 -2.31 8.08 -3.32
N ASN A 9 -3.21 7.32 -2.68
CA ASN A 9 -3.89 7.72 -1.44
C ASN A 9 -3.46 6.79 -0.31
N SER A 10 -3.27 7.38 0.87
CA SER A 10 -2.90 6.72 2.11
C SER A 10 -3.94 7.03 3.18
N ALA A 11 -4.52 6.01 3.79
CA ALA A 11 -5.52 6.18 4.85
C ALA A 11 -5.47 5.04 5.85
N LYS A 12 -5.83 5.35 7.10
CA LYS A 12 -6.13 4.35 8.12
C LYS A 12 -7.63 4.20 8.27
N PHE A 13 -8.04 2.97 8.48
CA PHE A 13 -9.41 2.56 8.76
C PHE A 13 -9.45 2.02 10.19
N HIS A 14 -10.10 2.76 11.08
CA HIS A 14 -10.22 2.41 12.48
C HIS A 14 -11.58 1.78 12.69
N PHE A 15 -11.59 0.51 13.09
CA PHE A 15 -12.80 -0.20 13.48
C PHE A 15 -12.91 -0.22 14.99
N LYS A 16 -14.10 0.11 15.50
CA LYS A 16 -14.44 0.05 16.91
C LYS A 16 -15.68 -0.82 17.11
N GLY A 17 -15.48 -1.88 17.85
CA GLY A 17 -16.51 -2.81 18.24
C GLY A 17 -16.87 -2.70 19.72
N ARG A 18 -17.21 -3.82 20.31
CA ARG A 18 -17.50 -3.98 21.72
C ARG A 18 -16.85 -5.27 22.24
N THR A 19 -16.01 -5.13 23.26
CA THR A 19 -15.35 -6.27 23.88
C THR A 19 -16.34 -7.15 24.64
N ALA A 20 -16.04 -8.44 24.70
CA ALA A 20 -16.74 -9.43 25.51
C ALA A 20 -15.81 -10.62 25.75
N HIS A 21 -16.15 -11.49 26.71
CA HIS A 21 -15.45 -12.76 26.89
C HIS A 21 -15.87 -13.74 25.79
N ALA A 22 -14.93 -14.11 24.90
CA ALA A 22 -15.26 -14.88 23.70
C ALA A 22 -15.85 -16.28 23.96
N GLY A 23 -15.58 -16.86 25.10
CA GLY A 23 -16.13 -18.19 25.51
C GLY A 23 -17.33 -18.14 26.46
N GLY A 24 -17.51 -17.03 27.19
CA GLY A 24 -18.53 -16.92 28.24
C GLY A 24 -19.68 -15.98 27.95
N ASP A 25 -19.45 -15.00 27.05
CA ASP A 25 -20.42 -13.95 26.73
C ASP A 25 -20.25 -13.43 25.29
N PRO A 26 -20.06 -14.33 24.28
CA PRO A 26 -19.75 -13.91 22.92
C PRO A 26 -20.86 -13.10 22.24
N GLU A 27 -22.12 -13.35 22.56
CA GLU A 27 -23.29 -12.69 21.98
C GLU A 27 -23.35 -11.18 22.26
N ASN A 28 -22.71 -10.73 23.32
CA ASN A 28 -22.59 -9.31 23.66
C ASN A 28 -21.38 -8.62 23.02
N GLY A 29 -20.49 -9.38 22.38
CA GLY A 29 -19.35 -8.85 21.63
C GLY A 29 -19.72 -8.34 20.26
N ARG A 30 -18.89 -7.39 19.74
CA ARG A 30 -18.85 -6.97 18.34
C ARG A 30 -17.41 -6.81 17.94
N SER A 31 -16.93 -7.71 17.08
CA SER A 31 -15.51 -7.84 16.78
C SER A 31 -15.06 -6.83 15.73
N ALA A 32 -14.21 -5.90 16.13
CA ALA A 32 -13.51 -5.01 15.20
C ALA A 32 -12.57 -5.78 14.26
N LEU A 33 -12.04 -6.92 14.70
CA LEU A 33 -11.18 -7.76 13.87
C LEU A 33 -11.98 -8.41 12.73
N ASP A 34 -13.20 -8.87 13.01
CA ASP A 34 -14.04 -9.46 11.96
C ASP A 34 -14.42 -8.41 10.92
N ALA A 35 -14.73 -7.18 11.35
CA ALA A 35 -14.95 -6.05 10.44
C ALA A 35 -13.73 -5.81 9.53
N ALA A 36 -12.54 -5.76 10.12
CA ALA A 36 -11.30 -5.57 9.37
C ALA A 36 -11.04 -6.73 8.38
N GLN A 37 -11.33 -7.96 8.74
CA GLN A 37 -11.17 -9.12 7.85
C GLN A 37 -12.20 -9.13 6.72
N ILE A 38 -13.46 -8.77 6.99
CA ILE A 38 -14.49 -8.61 5.96
C ILE A 38 -14.09 -7.50 4.98
N MET A 39 -13.59 -6.35 5.47
CA MET A 39 -13.05 -5.30 4.61
C MET A 39 -11.93 -5.84 3.71
N ASN A 40 -10.93 -6.53 4.29
CA ASN A 40 -9.83 -7.10 3.52
C ASN A 40 -10.33 -8.07 2.46
N THR A 41 -11.25 -8.96 2.79
CA THR A 41 -11.84 -9.91 1.84
C THR A 41 -12.58 -9.19 0.72
N ALA A 42 -13.37 -8.17 1.03
CA ALA A 42 -14.07 -7.38 0.02
C ALA A 42 -13.10 -6.64 -0.91
N VAL A 43 -11.97 -6.13 -0.37
CA VAL A 43 -10.92 -5.48 -1.17
C VAL A 43 -10.18 -6.50 -2.02
N GLU A 44 -9.96 -7.73 -1.57
CA GLU A 44 -9.37 -8.79 -2.41
C GLU A 44 -10.25 -9.10 -3.63
N TYR A 45 -11.57 -9.21 -3.45
CA TYR A 45 -12.49 -9.36 -4.58
C TYR A 45 -12.56 -8.11 -5.47
N LEU A 46 -12.40 -6.92 -4.90
CA LEU A 46 -12.33 -5.67 -5.66
C LEU A 46 -11.16 -5.65 -6.65
N ARG A 47 -10.04 -6.33 -6.36
CA ARG A 47 -8.86 -6.38 -7.24
C ARG A 47 -9.17 -6.93 -8.62
N GLU A 48 -10.14 -7.83 -8.75
CA GLU A 48 -10.61 -8.36 -10.04
C GLU A 48 -11.31 -7.30 -10.90
N HIS A 49 -11.81 -6.22 -10.28
CA HIS A 49 -12.70 -5.24 -10.91
C HIS A 49 -12.14 -3.81 -10.89
N VAL A 50 -10.83 -3.67 -10.95
CA VAL A 50 -10.11 -2.40 -11.08
C VAL A 50 -9.27 -2.38 -12.35
N PRO A 51 -8.94 -1.20 -12.91
CA PRO A 51 -8.07 -1.10 -14.08
C PRO A 51 -6.71 -1.78 -13.85
N GLU A 52 -6.12 -2.28 -14.93
CA GLU A 52 -4.76 -2.83 -14.89
C GLU A 52 -3.77 -1.77 -14.36
N GLY A 53 -2.77 -2.22 -13.60
CA GLY A 53 -1.77 -1.34 -12.99
C GLY A 53 -2.18 -0.74 -11.65
N VAL A 54 -3.43 -0.89 -11.19
CA VAL A 54 -3.81 -0.53 -9.83
C VAL A 54 -3.11 -1.45 -8.83
N ARG A 55 -2.61 -0.87 -7.73
CA ARG A 55 -2.03 -1.61 -6.60
C ARG A 55 -2.68 -1.15 -5.31
N ILE A 56 -3.15 -2.11 -4.53
CA ILE A 56 -3.75 -1.88 -3.22
C ILE A 56 -2.95 -2.68 -2.21
N HIS A 57 -2.43 -2.01 -1.18
CA HIS A 57 -1.63 -2.63 -0.14
C HIS A 57 -2.24 -2.30 1.21
N TYR A 58 -2.10 -3.20 2.18
CA TYR A 58 -2.52 -2.91 3.54
C TYR A 58 -1.61 -3.55 4.58
N ALA A 59 -1.69 -3.02 5.77
CA ALA A 59 -1.10 -3.59 6.96
C ALA A 59 -2.02 -3.38 8.16
N PHE A 60 -2.02 -4.33 9.09
CA PHE A 60 -2.57 -4.09 10.43
C PHE A 60 -1.58 -3.24 11.21
N THR A 61 -2.03 -2.14 11.79
CA THR A 61 -1.21 -1.27 12.65
C THR A 61 -1.62 -1.35 14.12
N GLU A 62 -2.82 -1.88 14.39
CA GLU A 62 -3.33 -2.14 15.72
C GLU A 62 -4.23 -3.38 15.68
N VAL A 63 -3.87 -4.40 16.47
CA VAL A 63 -4.65 -5.62 16.63
C VAL A 63 -4.49 -6.12 18.07
N PRO A 64 -5.57 -6.28 18.84
CA PRO A 64 -5.51 -6.88 20.18
C PRO A 64 -5.08 -8.35 20.14
N GLY A 65 -4.31 -8.78 21.13
CA GLY A 65 -3.58 -10.05 21.11
C GLY A 65 -4.12 -11.19 21.97
N SER A 66 -5.35 -11.13 22.51
CA SER A 66 -5.88 -12.20 23.36
C SER A 66 -7.04 -12.96 22.68
N PRO A 67 -6.91 -14.29 22.40
CA PRO A 67 -7.92 -15.03 21.65
C PRO A 67 -9.24 -15.25 22.39
N ASN A 68 -9.24 -15.10 23.72
CA ASN A 68 -10.43 -15.24 24.56
C ASN A 68 -11.18 -13.94 24.81
N VAL A 69 -10.77 -12.85 24.14
CA VAL A 69 -11.39 -11.52 24.24
C VAL A 69 -11.81 -11.07 22.86
N VAL A 70 -13.09 -10.70 22.69
CA VAL A 70 -13.58 -10.10 21.44
C VAL A 70 -12.89 -8.75 21.22
N PRO A 71 -12.17 -8.55 20.10
CA PRO A 71 -11.40 -7.33 19.85
C PRO A 71 -12.29 -6.10 19.70
N GLU A 72 -12.04 -5.07 20.52
CA GLU A 72 -12.78 -3.81 20.44
C GLU A 72 -12.21 -2.85 19.39
N ASN A 73 -10.89 -2.78 19.27
CA ASN A 73 -10.24 -1.82 18.36
C ASN A 73 -9.29 -2.54 17.42
N VAL A 74 -9.41 -2.24 16.12
CA VAL A 74 -8.49 -2.71 15.08
C VAL A 74 -8.28 -1.58 14.07
N THR A 75 -7.04 -1.39 13.67
CA THR A 75 -6.67 -0.38 12.67
C THR A 75 -5.95 -1.03 11.49
N LEU A 76 -6.47 -0.78 10.29
CA LEU A 76 -5.85 -1.12 9.01
C LEU A 76 -5.30 0.14 8.36
N TRP A 77 -4.10 0.05 7.81
CA TRP A 77 -3.50 1.10 7.00
C TRP A 77 -3.44 0.65 5.54
N TYR A 78 -4.07 1.41 4.65
CA TYR A 78 -4.17 1.12 3.23
C TYR A 78 -3.45 2.14 2.37
N TYR A 79 -2.83 1.64 1.28
CA TYR A 79 -2.40 2.41 0.13
C TYR A 79 -3.19 1.98 -1.10
N VAL A 80 -3.73 2.96 -1.84
CA VAL A 80 -4.30 2.77 -3.19
C VAL A 80 -3.42 3.53 -4.17
N ARG A 81 -2.88 2.86 -5.16
CA ARG A 81 -1.92 3.41 -6.13
C ARG A 81 -2.35 3.12 -7.56
N ALA A 82 -2.19 4.10 -8.46
CA ALA A 82 -2.42 3.96 -9.90
C ALA A 82 -1.60 4.99 -10.69
N LEU A 83 -1.51 4.82 -12.01
CA LEU A 83 -0.81 5.74 -12.90
C LEU A 83 -1.62 7.01 -13.23
N SER A 84 -2.87 7.13 -12.75
CA SER A 84 -3.75 8.29 -12.91
C SER A 84 -4.40 8.62 -11.58
N ARG A 85 -4.44 9.91 -11.26
CA ARG A 85 -5.07 10.42 -10.04
C ARG A 85 -6.57 10.11 -10.01
N GLU A 86 -7.26 10.20 -11.14
CA GLU A 86 -8.68 9.90 -11.23
C GLU A 86 -8.97 8.44 -10.84
N VAL A 87 -8.12 7.50 -11.32
CA VAL A 87 -8.24 6.08 -10.98
C VAL A 87 -7.94 5.85 -9.49
N VAL A 88 -6.95 6.54 -8.92
CA VAL A 88 -6.68 6.47 -7.46
C VAL A 88 -7.92 6.86 -6.67
N GLU A 89 -8.56 7.99 -7.03
CA GLU A 89 -9.75 8.50 -6.33
C GLU A 89 -10.96 7.57 -6.48
N GLU A 90 -11.18 7.02 -7.67
CA GLU A 90 -12.27 6.08 -7.91
C GLU A 90 -12.10 4.82 -7.07
N VAL A 91 -10.93 4.18 -7.13
CA VAL A 91 -10.67 2.94 -6.40
C VAL A 91 -10.65 3.18 -4.89
N TYR A 92 -10.09 4.29 -4.44
CA TYR A 92 -10.10 4.66 -3.02
C TYR A 92 -11.52 4.76 -2.46
N ARG A 93 -12.45 5.41 -3.18
CA ARG A 93 -13.87 5.46 -2.77
C ARG A 93 -14.50 4.08 -2.66
N ARG A 94 -14.10 3.13 -3.52
CA ARG A 94 -14.59 1.74 -3.45
C ARG A 94 -14.01 1.00 -2.24
N VAL A 95 -12.75 1.25 -1.89
CA VAL A 95 -12.13 0.73 -0.65
C VAL A 95 -12.85 1.28 0.60
N VAL A 96 -13.19 2.57 0.61
CA VAL A 96 -14.00 3.17 1.71
C VAL A 96 -15.36 2.48 1.83
N ARG A 97 -16.05 2.24 0.71
CA ARG A 97 -17.35 1.51 0.72
C ARG A 97 -17.22 0.08 1.25
N ALA A 98 -16.11 -0.61 0.96
CA ALA A 98 -15.85 -1.93 1.52
C ALA A 98 -15.73 -1.88 3.05
N ALA A 99 -15.06 -0.86 3.59
CA ALA A 99 -14.95 -0.63 5.03
C ALA A 99 -16.30 -0.30 5.68
N GLU A 100 -17.11 0.58 5.04
CA GLU A 100 -18.46 0.91 5.50
C GLU A 100 -19.37 -0.33 5.54
N GLY A 101 -19.35 -1.15 4.47
CA GLY A 101 -20.10 -2.40 4.40
C GLY A 101 -19.68 -3.42 5.46
N ALA A 102 -18.38 -3.52 5.73
CA ALA A 102 -17.83 -4.40 6.75
C ALA A 102 -18.28 -3.98 8.16
N ALA A 103 -18.22 -2.69 8.46
CA ALA A 103 -18.67 -2.15 9.74
C ALA A 103 -20.18 -2.39 9.96
N TRP A 104 -20.97 -2.17 8.91
CA TRP A 104 -22.40 -2.42 8.95
C TRP A 104 -22.75 -3.89 9.17
N ALA A 105 -22.06 -4.80 8.49
CA ALA A 105 -22.25 -6.25 8.60
C ALA A 105 -21.89 -6.81 9.98
N THR A 106 -21.01 -6.16 10.72
CA THR A 106 -20.50 -6.60 12.03
C THR A 106 -21.05 -5.76 13.19
N GLU A 107 -21.95 -4.81 12.92
CA GLU A 107 -22.48 -3.87 13.92
C GLU A 107 -21.38 -3.11 14.67
N THR A 108 -20.28 -2.79 13.98
CA THR A 108 -19.15 -2.00 14.50
C THR A 108 -19.21 -0.57 13.97
N GLN A 109 -18.43 0.32 14.54
CA GLN A 109 -18.19 1.66 14.03
C GLN A 109 -16.91 1.71 13.20
N MET A 110 -16.88 2.52 12.15
CA MET A 110 -15.71 2.73 11.34
C MET A 110 -15.44 4.22 11.13
N THR A 111 -14.19 4.62 11.28
CA THR A 111 -13.72 5.96 10.91
C THR A 111 -12.53 5.87 9.98
N VAL A 112 -12.42 6.85 9.07
CA VAL A 112 -11.30 6.95 8.13
C VAL A 112 -10.43 8.13 8.53
N GLU A 113 -9.13 7.86 8.75
CA GLU A 113 -8.08 8.86 8.90
C GLU A 113 -7.32 8.96 7.58
N PHE A 114 -7.59 9.99 6.77
CA PHE A 114 -6.85 10.25 5.54
C PHE A 114 -5.48 10.85 5.88
N LEU A 115 -4.40 10.11 5.58
CA LEU A 115 -3.05 10.52 5.90
C LEU A 115 -2.42 11.42 4.84
N GLY A 116 -2.90 11.32 3.60
CA GLY A 116 -2.40 12.13 2.50
C GLY A 116 -2.43 11.37 1.18
N GLY A 117 -2.14 12.10 0.11
CA GLY A 117 -2.05 11.56 -1.24
C GLY A 117 -1.05 12.33 -2.09
N CYS A 118 -0.65 11.72 -3.19
CA CYS A 118 0.18 12.36 -4.20
C CYS A 118 -0.36 12.05 -5.59
N TYR A 119 -0.01 12.92 -6.53
CA TYR A 119 -0.23 12.68 -7.95
C TYR A 119 0.87 11.77 -8.53
N GLU A 120 0.59 11.18 -9.67
CA GLU A 120 1.59 10.54 -10.51
C GLU A 120 2.67 11.55 -10.95
N THR A 121 3.83 11.04 -11.30
CA THR A 121 4.93 11.89 -11.75
C THR A 121 4.59 12.55 -13.09
N LEU A 122 4.56 13.87 -13.12
CA LEU A 122 4.51 14.65 -14.35
C LEU A 122 5.91 14.68 -14.98
N GLN A 123 6.07 14.02 -16.13
CA GLN A 123 7.32 14.00 -16.86
C GLN A 123 7.55 15.34 -17.56
N ASN A 124 8.72 15.92 -17.34
CA ASN A 124 9.16 17.13 -18.05
C ASN A 124 10.35 16.80 -18.96
N ARG A 125 10.06 16.65 -20.26
CA ARG A 125 11.06 16.27 -21.25
C ARG A 125 12.15 17.32 -21.41
N VAL A 126 11.82 18.60 -21.36
CA VAL A 126 12.79 19.69 -21.50
C VAL A 126 13.82 19.66 -20.38
N LEU A 127 13.36 19.53 -19.12
CA LEU A 127 14.26 19.41 -17.98
C LEU A 127 15.08 18.12 -18.01
N PHE A 128 14.50 17.03 -18.53
CA PHE A 128 15.23 15.78 -18.68
C PHE A 128 16.36 15.90 -19.69
N ASP A 129 16.09 16.51 -20.86
CA ASP A 129 17.10 16.70 -21.92
C ASP A 129 18.23 17.62 -21.44
N LEU A 130 17.92 18.71 -20.75
CA LEU A 130 18.91 19.59 -20.12
C LEU A 130 19.76 18.86 -19.07
N LEU A 131 19.12 18.04 -18.22
CA LEU A 131 19.85 17.25 -17.24
C LEU A 131 20.78 16.24 -17.91
N ARG A 132 20.34 15.59 -18.97
CA ARG A 132 21.15 14.63 -19.73
C ARG A 132 22.35 15.31 -20.39
N GLU A 133 22.16 16.49 -20.98
CA GLU A 133 23.24 17.28 -21.54
C GLU A 133 24.28 17.66 -20.47
N ALA A 134 23.83 18.19 -19.33
CA ALA A 134 24.72 18.53 -18.22
C ALA A 134 25.47 17.30 -17.66
N GLN A 135 24.83 16.13 -17.62
CA GLN A 135 25.50 14.90 -17.21
C GLN A 135 26.58 14.44 -18.17
N GLN A 136 26.42 14.69 -19.48
CA GLN A 136 27.44 14.34 -20.49
C GLN A 136 28.72 15.20 -20.37
N GLU A 137 28.63 16.38 -19.76
CA GLU A 137 29.77 17.26 -19.49
C GLU A 137 30.62 16.79 -18.28
N LEU A 138 30.03 15.93 -17.44
CA LEU A 138 30.73 15.40 -16.26
C LEU A 138 31.64 14.23 -16.62
N PRO A 139 32.80 14.12 -15.96
CA PRO A 139 33.66 12.94 -16.13
C PRO A 139 32.91 11.67 -15.69
N ALA A 140 33.21 10.56 -16.35
CA ALA A 140 32.69 9.27 -15.96
C ALA A 140 33.07 8.93 -14.50
N ILE A 141 32.10 8.48 -13.72
CA ILE A 141 32.32 8.05 -12.33
C ILE A 141 33.29 6.88 -12.34
N GLN A 142 34.38 6.99 -11.56
CA GLN A 142 35.33 5.91 -11.35
C GLN A 142 35.04 5.21 -10.03
N TRP A 143 34.55 3.97 -10.13
CA TRP A 143 34.28 3.15 -8.96
C TRP A 143 35.53 2.44 -8.47
N THR A 144 35.77 2.44 -7.18
CA THR A 144 36.82 1.66 -6.56
C THR A 144 36.48 0.16 -6.60
N PRO A 145 37.50 -0.74 -6.52
CA PRO A 145 37.21 -2.18 -6.41
C PRO A 145 36.30 -2.54 -5.23
N GLN A 146 36.41 -1.83 -4.11
CA GLN A 146 35.59 -2.05 -2.91
C GLN A 146 34.12 -1.66 -3.14
N GLU A 147 33.85 -0.54 -3.83
CA GLU A 147 32.50 -0.12 -4.19
C GLU A 147 31.85 -1.09 -5.18
N LEU A 148 32.63 -1.61 -6.14
CA LEU A 148 32.14 -2.63 -7.07
C LEU A 148 31.82 -3.96 -6.38
N GLU A 149 32.63 -4.38 -5.41
CA GLU A 149 32.34 -5.58 -4.64
C GLU A 149 31.10 -5.42 -3.76
N PHE A 150 30.95 -4.29 -3.07
CA PHE A 150 29.74 -3.95 -2.32
C PHE A 150 28.49 -3.98 -3.20
N ALA A 151 28.56 -3.39 -4.41
CA ALA A 151 27.45 -3.40 -5.36
C ALA A 151 27.09 -4.84 -5.80
N LYS A 152 28.08 -5.72 -5.99
CA LYS A 152 27.84 -7.14 -6.31
C LYS A 152 27.13 -7.86 -5.16
N GLU A 153 27.61 -7.71 -3.93
CA GLU A 153 26.98 -8.31 -2.74
C GLU A 153 25.53 -7.85 -2.60
N LEU A 154 25.27 -6.55 -2.77
CA LEU A 154 23.92 -5.98 -2.71
C LEU A 154 23.01 -6.59 -3.79
N ASN A 155 23.51 -6.72 -5.00
CA ASN A 155 22.78 -7.24 -6.14
C ASN A 155 22.50 -8.75 -6.07
N GLN A 156 23.33 -9.53 -5.38
CA GLN A 156 23.10 -10.97 -5.17
C GLN A 156 21.77 -11.25 -4.47
N ASN A 157 21.29 -10.31 -3.65
CA ASN A 157 20.01 -10.40 -2.95
C ASN A 157 18.83 -9.81 -3.75
N SER A 158 19.06 -9.29 -4.96
CA SER A 158 18.01 -8.72 -5.81
C SER A 158 17.45 -9.78 -6.76
N ALA A 159 16.16 -10.10 -6.65
CA ALA A 159 15.49 -11.02 -7.56
C ALA A 159 15.55 -10.59 -9.04
N ASN A 160 15.75 -9.29 -9.30
CA ASN A 160 15.82 -8.73 -10.65
C ASN A 160 17.25 -8.71 -11.21
N TYR A 161 18.28 -8.93 -10.40
CA TYR A 161 19.67 -8.82 -10.85
C TYR A 161 20.00 -9.83 -11.95
N SER A 162 19.62 -11.08 -11.77
CA SER A 162 19.83 -12.13 -12.77
C SER A 162 19.14 -11.83 -14.11
N ALA A 163 17.95 -11.23 -14.06
CA ALA A 163 17.25 -10.82 -15.26
C ALA A 163 17.91 -9.61 -15.95
N MET A 164 18.38 -8.64 -15.20
CA MET A 164 19.13 -7.47 -15.74
C MET A 164 20.43 -7.91 -16.41
N VAL A 165 21.22 -8.79 -15.79
CA VAL A 165 22.48 -9.33 -16.35
C VAL A 165 22.21 -10.15 -17.61
N ALA A 166 21.14 -10.95 -17.64
CA ALA A 166 20.75 -11.76 -18.79
C ALA A 166 20.34 -10.92 -20.01
N HIS A 167 19.87 -9.69 -19.81
CA HIS A 167 19.45 -8.76 -20.87
C HIS A 167 20.54 -7.74 -21.27
N GLY A 168 21.76 -7.87 -20.75
CA GLY A 168 22.90 -7.08 -21.19
C GLY A 168 22.86 -5.60 -20.79
N ALA A 169 22.23 -5.28 -19.66
CA ALA A 169 22.23 -3.94 -19.08
C ALA A 169 23.48 -3.70 -18.23
#